data_0dd217cceeac7e11edecdb1ce85414ff
#
_entry.id   0dd217cceeac7e11edecdb1ce85414ff
#
_cell.length_a   1.000
_cell.length_b   1.000
_cell.length_c   1.000
_cell.angle_alpha   90.00
_cell.angle_beta   90.00
_cell.angle_gamma   90.00
#
_symmetry.space_group_name_H-M   'P 1'
#
loop_
_entity.id
_entity.type
_entity.pdbx_description
1 polymer ?
#
loop_
_entity_poly.entity_id
_entity_poly.type
_entity_poly.pdbx_seq_one_letter_code
_entity_poly.pdbx_strand_id
1 'polypeptide(L)'
;MTSGNISECPITITPEEAEKQLAGKIPLLLHHNRVDDSVLQVCGGQSCLIRRSRGYVPEPFFADVPVEGILAFRAEKVNTFALGKGETILQSQYIGDLKNWETFRFYKESLERFQHLFRFRPSLLVCDLHPDYLSSAGRLFDAVSSLLGVCDTSTHQAEAPVKLEQLASDEHQSRYSVLIEKVSISMCPVLEGILEDLAA
;
A
#
# COMPACT_ATOMS: atom_id res chain seq x y z
N MET A 1 -27.22 -2.59 3.99
CA MET A 1 -26.19 -3.65 4.17
C MET A 1 -25.55 -3.42 5.53
N THR A 2 -25.26 -4.47 6.26
CA THR A 2 -24.61 -4.44 7.57
C THR A 2 -23.50 -5.49 7.62
N SER A 3 -22.64 -5.41 8.63
CA SER A 3 -21.58 -6.39 8.84
C SER A 3 -22.17 -7.77 9.12
N GLY A 4 -21.57 -8.81 8.60
CA GLY A 4 -21.97 -10.20 8.80
C GLY A 4 -21.45 -10.74 10.14
N ASN A 5 -22.01 -10.28 11.25
CA ASN A 5 -21.65 -10.72 12.59
C ASN A 5 -22.83 -10.67 13.57
N ILE A 6 -22.73 -11.44 14.63
CA ILE A 6 -23.58 -11.29 15.82
C ILE A 6 -22.97 -10.16 16.65
N SER A 7 -23.82 -9.40 17.37
CA SER A 7 -23.34 -8.32 18.27
C SER A 7 -22.18 -8.80 19.14
N GLU A 8 -21.14 -7.96 19.23
CA GLU A 8 -19.92 -8.22 19.99
C GLU A 8 -19.03 -9.37 19.48
N CYS A 9 -19.39 -10.02 18.36
CA CYS A 9 -18.57 -11.03 17.72
C CYS A 9 -17.78 -10.44 16.54
N PRO A 10 -16.60 -10.98 16.23
CA PRO A 10 -15.88 -10.64 15.01
C PRO A 10 -16.72 -10.89 13.75
N ILE A 11 -16.43 -10.16 12.69
CA ILE A 11 -17.05 -10.38 11.38
C ILE A 11 -16.67 -11.78 10.88
N THR A 12 -17.66 -12.55 10.43
CA THR A 12 -17.42 -13.86 9.82
C THR A 12 -16.63 -13.73 8.52
N ILE A 13 -15.59 -14.54 8.37
CA ILE A 13 -14.68 -14.48 7.21
C ILE A 13 -14.85 -15.66 6.24
N THR A 14 -15.54 -16.72 6.65
CA THR A 14 -15.82 -17.86 5.78
C THR A 14 -17.32 -18.10 5.62
N PRO A 15 -17.77 -18.69 4.48
CA PRO A 15 -19.18 -19.06 4.29
C PRO A 15 -19.68 -20.00 5.37
N GLU A 16 -18.86 -20.97 5.80
CA GLU A 16 -19.21 -21.97 6.81
C GLU A 16 -19.43 -21.33 8.18
N GLU A 17 -18.58 -20.38 8.57
CA GLU A 17 -18.77 -19.61 9.81
C GLU A 17 -20.02 -18.75 9.74
N ALA A 18 -20.25 -18.09 8.61
CA ALA A 18 -21.42 -17.27 8.39
C ALA A 18 -22.70 -18.10 8.44
N GLU A 19 -22.73 -19.26 7.79
CA GLU A 19 -23.84 -20.18 7.85
C GLU A 19 -24.12 -20.63 9.29
N LYS A 20 -23.08 -21.03 10.02
CA LYS A 20 -23.20 -21.47 11.42
C LYS A 20 -23.71 -20.38 12.35
N GLN A 21 -23.26 -19.13 12.20
CA GLN A 21 -23.61 -18.03 13.10
C GLN A 21 -24.91 -17.35 12.72
N LEU A 22 -25.23 -17.29 11.43
CA LEU A 22 -26.34 -16.47 10.91
C LEU A 22 -27.49 -17.31 10.36
N ALA A 23 -27.36 -18.65 10.35
CA ALA A 23 -28.41 -19.55 9.92
C ALA A 23 -29.74 -19.28 10.66
N GLY A 24 -30.82 -19.20 9.90
CA GLY A 24 -32.15 -18.89 10.43
C GLY A 24 -32.39 -17.42 10.80
N LYS A 25 -31.38 -16.57 10.73
CA LYS A 25 -31.52 -15.11 10.97
C LYS A 25 -31.60 -14.32 9.67
N ILE A 26 -30.92 -14.79 8.63
CA ILE A 26 -30.93 -14.16 7.30
C ILE A 26 -31.25 -15.20 6.24
N PRO A 27 -32.10 -14.86 5.25
CA PRO A 27 -32.54 -15.81 4.22
C PRO A 27 -31.52 -15.99 3.09
N LEU A 28 -30.58 -15.05 2.95
CA LEU A 28 -29.60 -15.04 1.87
C LEU A 28 -28.28 -14.44 2.34
N LEU A 29 -27.17 -15.12 2.06
CA LEU A 29 -25.81 -14.66 2.29
C LEU A 29 -25.07 -14.51 0.96
N LEU A 30 -24.60 -13.29 0.68
CA LEU A 30 -23.66 -13.06 -0.43
C LEU A 30 -22.24 -13.02 0.17
N HIS A 31 -21.48 -14.08 -0.07
CA HIS A 31 -20.07 -14.12 0.31
C HIS A 31 -19.22 -13.36 -0.71
N HIS A 32 -18.41 -12.42 -0.24
CA HIS A 32 -17.50 -11.64 -1.04
C HIS A 32 -16.11 -11.60 -0.39
N ASN A 33 -15.13 -11.09 -1.12
CA ASN A 33 -13.78 -10.93 -0.62
C ASN A 33 -13.76 -9.98 0.60
N ARG A 34 -12.90 -10.28 1.58
CA ARG A 34 -12.64 -9.35 2.69
C ARG A 34 -12.03 -8.08 2.13
N VAL A 35 -12.63 -6.94 2.46
CA VAL A 35 -12.16 -5.61 2.06
C VAL A 35 -12.37 -4.65 3.22
N ASP A 36 -11.28 -4.13 3.77
CA ASP A 36 -11.30 -3.10 4.80
C ASP A 36 -11.79 -1.76 4.23
N ASP A 37 -12.12 -0.81 5.10
CA ASP A 37 -12.52 0.52 4.66
C ASP A 37 -11.33 1.33 4.13
N SER A 38 -11.59 2.13 3.11
CA SER A 38 -10.62 3.11 2.64
C SER A 38 -10.50 4.26 3.63
N VAL A 39 -9.30 4.81 3.75
CA VAL A 39 -9.01 5.97 4.59
C VAL A 39 -8.52 7.11 3.71
N LEU A 40 -9.19 8.25 3.82
CA LEU A 40 -8.84 9.47 3.09
C LEU A 40 -8.49 10.58 4.08
N GLN A 41 -7.59 11.43 3.65
CA GLN A 41 -7.27 12.69 4.31
C GLN A 41 -7.48 13.83 3.33
N VAL A 42 -7.97 14.95 3.82
CA VAL A 42 -8.09 16.18 3.02
C VAL A 42 -6.91 17.09 3.34
N CYS A 43 -6.05 17.32 2.33
CA CYS A 43 -4.90 18.18 2.41
C CYS A 43 -5.02 19.27 1.34
N GLY A 44 -4.93 20.55 1.70
CA GLY A 44 -5.02 21.65 0.74
C GLY A 44 -6.31 21.69 -0.10
N GLY A 45 -7.41 21.17 0.43
CA GLY A 45 -8.69 21.09 -0.30
C GLY A 45 -8.79 19.91 -1.28
N GLN A 46 -7.78 19.06 -1.37
CA GLN A 46 -7.77 17.83 -2.18
C GLN A 46 -7.85 16.61 -1.30
N SER A 47 -8.53 15.55 -1.76
CA SER A 47 -8.61 14.29 -1.06
C SER A 47 -7.45 13.38 -1.43
N CYS A 48 -6.66 12.97 -0.44
CA CYS A 48 -5.57 12.00 -0.58
C CYS A 48 -5.97 10.66 0.03
N LEU A 49 -5.77 9.57 -0.71
CA LEU A 49 -6.00 8.21 -0.23
C LEU A 49 -4.80 7.72 0.58
N ILE A 50 -4.98 7.55 1.90
CA ILE A 50 -3.98 6.94 2.78
C ILE A 50 -4.06 5.40 2.72
N ARG A 51 -5.28 4.85 2.73
CA ARG A 51 -5.55 3.44 2.53
C ARG A 51 -6.51 3.26 1.38
N ARG A 52 -6.06 2.61 0.32
CA ARG A 52 -6.88 2.27 -0.83
C ARG A 52 -7.49 0.89 -0.66
N SER A 53 -8.80 0.82 -0.50
CA SER A 53 -9.53 -0.42 -0.24
C SER A 53 -10.96 -0.32 -0.77
N ARG A 54 -11.98 -0.52 0.05
CA ARG A 54 -13.39 -0.52 -0.36
C ARG A 54 -13.78 0.76 -1.12
N GLY A 55 -14.41 0.58 -2.29
CA GLY A 55 -14.86 1.66 -3.15
C GLY A 55 -13.82 2.14 -4.17
N TYR A 56 -12.54 1.75 -4.00
CA TYR A 56 -11.45 2.15 -4.89
C TYR A 56 -10.73 0.96 -5.54
N VAL A 57 -10.85 -0.22 -4.95
CA VAL A 57 -10.24 -1.45 -5.47
C VAL A 57 -11.33 -2.30 -6.11
N PRO A 58 -11.10 -2.89 -7.26
CA PRO A 58 -9.87 -3.00 -8.06
C PRO A 58 -9.76 -1.99 -9.22
N GLU A 59 -10.26 -0.77 -9.07
CA GLU A 59 -10.12 0.25 -10.11
C GLU A 59 -8.64 0.43 -10.49
N PRO A 60 -8.28 0.41 -11.79
CA PRO A 60 -6.89 0.51 -12.21
C PRO A 60 -6.33 1.92 -12.11
N PHE A 61 -5.01 2.03 -11.95
CA PHE A 61 -4.25 3.23 -12.29
C PHE A 61 -3.71 3.12 -13.70
N PHE A 62 -3.49 4.25 -14.35
CA PHE A 62 -2.78 4.30 -15.61
C PHE A 62 -1.30 4.59 -15.33
N ALA A 63 -0.43 3.85 -16.01
CA ALA A 63 1.02 4.05 -16.00
C ALA A 63 1.44 4.71 -17.32
N ASP A 64 2.43 5.60 -17.25
CA ASP A 64 2.99 6.26 -18.44
C ASP A 64 4.01 5.36 -19.18
N VAL A 65 4.17 4.12 -18.71
CA VAL A 65 5.11 3.13 -19.25
C VAL A 65 4.45 1.75 -19.30
N PRO A 66 4.89 0.86 -20.21
CA PRO A 66 4.42 -0.51 -20.25
C PRO A 66 4.79 -1.26 -18.95
N VAL A 67 3.79 -1.88 -18.33
CA VAL A 67 3.94 -2.65 -17.07
C VAL A 67 3.46 -4.10 -17.21
N GLU A 68 3.31 -4.58 -18.43
CA GLU A 68 2.79 -5.92 -18.72
C GLU A 68 3.59 -7.02 -18.01
N GLY A 69 2.89 -7.89 -17.32
CA GLY A 69 3.47 -9.05 -16.64
C GLY A 69 4.23 -8.74 -15.36
N ILE A 70 4.23 -7.50 -14.88
CA ILE A 70 4.89 -7.12 -13.62
C ILE A 70 3.97 -7.46 -12.45
N LEU A 71 4.47 -8.24 -11.51
CA LEU A 71 3.86 -8.48 -10.21
C LEU A 71 4.71 -7.81 -9.13
N ALA A 72 4.16 -6.79 -8.50
CA ALA A 72 4.83 -6.04 -7.43
C ALA A 72 4.29 -6.45 -6.06
N PHE A 73 5.20 -6.71 -5.12
CA PHE A 73 4.92 -7.03 -3.74
C PHE A 73 5.42 -5.92 -2.83
N ARG A 74 4.65 -5.64 -1.79
CA ARG A 74 5.08 -4.75 -0.72
C ARG A 74 5.73 -5.55 0.43
N ALA A 75 6.43 -4.83 1.31
CA ALA A 75 7.00 -5.40 2.54
C ALA A 75 5.93 -6.00 3.47
N GLU A 76 6.36 -6.69 4.51
CA GLU A 76 5.53 -7.47 5.44
C GLU A 76 4.39 -6.68 6.08
N LYS A 77 4.65 -5.42 6.49
CA LYS A 77 3.65 -4.56 7.15
C LYS A 77 2.82 -3.76 6.14
N VAL A 78 1.54 -3.55 6.46
CA VAL A 78 0.62 -2.75 5.61
C VAL A 78 0.59 -3.27 4.17
N ASN A 79 0.52 -4.59 4.03
CA ASN A 79 0.76 -5.26 2.75
C ASN A 79 -0.35 -5.02 1.71
N THR A 80 0.09 -4.86 0.49
CA THR A 80 -0.69 -4.88 -0.75
C THR A 80 0.18 -5.51 -1.84
N PHE A 81 -0.42 -5.93 -2.94
CA PHE A 81 0.28 -6.28 -4.17
C PHE A 81 -0.31 -5.54 -5.37
N ALA A 82 0.39 -5.51 -6.47
CA ALA A 82 -0.09 -4.90 -7.70
C ALA A 82 0.29 -5.72 -8.93
N LEU A 83 -0.63 -5.79 -9.88
CA LEU A 83 -0.48 -6.46 -11.17
C LEU A 83 -0.37 -5.42 -12.28
N GLY A 84 0.65 -5.52 -13.11
CA GLY A 84 0.81 -4.68 -14.29
C GLY A 84 0.25 -5.36 -15.54
N LYS A 85 -0.71 -4.74 -16.20
CA LYS A 85 -1.33 -5.26 -17.42
C LYS A 85 -1.45 -4.17 -18.49
N GLY A 86 -0.71 -4.30 -19.58
CA GLY A 86 -0.56 -3.23 -20.57
C GLY A 86 0.07 -2.00 -19.95
N GLU A 87 -0.66 -0.90 -19.94
CA GLU A 87 -0.31 0.37 -19.31
C GLU A 87 -1.14 0.63 -18.03
N THR A 88 -1.72 -0.42 -17.45
CA THR A 88 -2.55 -0.30 -16.24
C THR A 88 -1.96 -1.08 -15.08
N ILE A 89 -2.14 -0.54 -13.87
CA ILE A 89 -1.74 -1.14 -12.61
C ILE A 89 -2.99 -1.44 -11.80
N LEU A 90 -3.18 -2.71 -11.49
CA LEU A 90 -4.28 -3.22 -10.68
C LEU A 90 -3.77 -3.50 -9.28
N GLN A 91 -4.03 -2.62 -8.34
CA GLN A 91 -3.63 -2.78 -6.94
C GLN A 91 -4.66 -3.61 -6.17
N SER A 92 -4.17 -4.49 -5.29
CA SER A 92 -5.03 -5.21 -4.35
C SER A 92 -5.59 -4.27 -3.28
N GLN A 93 -6.64 -4.75 -2.60
CA GLN A 93 -7.08 -4.14 -1.35
C GLN A 93 -5.97 -4.21 -0.29
N TYR A 94 -6.12 -3.38 0.75
CA TYR A 94 -5.32 -3.51 1.96
C TYR A 94 -5.49 -4.90 2.56
N ILE A 95 -4.41 -5.60 2.83
CA ILE A 95 -4.39 -6.97 3.33
C ILE A 95 -4.04 -7.02 4.82
N GLY A 96 -3.05 -6.23 5.24
CA GLY A 96 -2.60 -6.15 6.62
C GLY A 96 -1.16 -6.64 6.82
N ASP A 97 -0.86 -7.02 8.06
CA ASP A 97 0.47 -7.48 8.48
C ASP A 97 0.61 -9.00 8.22
N LEU A 98 1.60 -9.38 7.42
CA LEU A 98 1.83 -10.78 7.02
C LEU A 98 2.45 -11.66 8.12
N LYS A 99 2.83 -11.12 9.27
CA LYS A 99 3.28 -11.91 10.43
C LYS A 99 2.20 -12.86 10.94
N ASN A 100 0.95 -12.46 10.78
CA ASN A 100 -0.18 -13.28 11.15
C ASN A 100 -0.47 -14.31 10.05
N TRP A 101 -0.57 -15.58 10.44
CA TRP A 101 -0.81 -16.70 9.52
C TRP A 101 -2.13 -16.56 8.73
N GLU A 102 -3.18 -16.10 9.36
CA GLU A 102 -4.49 -15.88 8.74
C GLU A 102 -4.40 -14.78 7.68
N THR A 103 -3.65 -13.71 7.95
CA THR A 103 -3.41 -12.62 7.00
C THR A 103 -2.55 -13.10 5.83
N PHE A 104 -1.52 -13.90 6.09
CA PHE A 104 -0.68 -14.48 5.03
C PHE A 104 -1.49 -15.44 4.13
N ARG A 105 -2.35 -16.28 4.72
CA ARG A 105 -3.25 -17.12 3.96
C ARG A 105 -4.19 -16.30 3.09
N PHE A 106 -4.80 -15.28 3.65
CA PHE A 106 -5.67 -14.36 2.92
C PHE A 106 -4.93 -13.62 1.78
N TYR A 107 -3.68 -13.26 2.00
CA TYR A 107 -2.81 -12.70 0.97
C TYR A 107 -2.67 -13.64 -0.23
N LYS A 108 -2.32 -14.91 0.02
CA LYS A 108 -2.17 -15.93 -1.03
C LYS A 108 -3.47 -16.15 -1.81
N GLU A 109 -4.57 -16.33 -1.11
CA GLU A 109 -5.90 -16.50 -1.71
C GLU A 109 -6.31 -15.28 -2.55
N SER A 110 -6.01 -14.08 -2.07
CA SER A 110 -6.29 -12.83 -2.78
C SER A 110 -5.45 -12.72 -4.05
N LEU A 111 -4.16 -13.06 -3.98
CA LEU A 111 -3.26 -13.05 -5.13
C LEU A 111 -3.72 -14.03 -6.21
N GLU A 112 -4.02 -15.27 -5.85
CA GLU A 112 -4.52 -16.29 -6.77
C GLU A 112 -5.83 -15.84 -7.42
N ARG A 113 -6.73 -15.26 -6.64
CA ARG A 113 -8.01 -14.72 -7.13
C ARG A 113 -7.83 -13.57 -8.11
N PHE A 114 -6.92 -12.64 -7.85
CA PHE A 114 -6.60 -11.57 -8.77
C PHE A 114 -5.96 -12.08 -10.05
N GLN A 115 -5.00 -13.00 -9.97
CA GLN A 115 -4.40 -13.63 -11.14
C GLN A 115 -5.44 -14.32 -12.02
N HIS A 116 -6.39 -15.03 -11.41
CA HIS A 116 -7.47 -15.70 -12.14
C HIS A 116 -8.46 -14.68 -12.74
N LEU A 117 -8.92 -13.70 -11.96
CA LEU A 117 -9.91 -12.71 -12.37
C LEU A 117 -9.40 -11.86 -13.54
N PHE A 118 -8.16 -11.40 -13.46
CA PHE A 118 -7.55 -10.57 -14.49
C PHE A 118 -6.79 -11.36 -15.54
N ARG A 119 -6.83 -12.71 -15.50
CA ARG A 119 -6.10 -13.61 -16.39
C ARG A 119 -4.62 -13.24 -16.49
N PHE A 120 -4.03 -12.94 -15.35
CA PHE A 120 -2.67 -12.42 -15.23
C PHE A 120 -1.67 -13.55 -15.00
N ARG A 121 -0.54 -13.49 -15.72
CA ARG A 121 0.59 -14.39 -15.53
C ARG A 121 1.84 -13.53 -15.33
N PRO A 122 2.50 -13.59 -14.17
CA PRO A 122 3.68 -12.79 -13.91
C PRO A 122 4.86 -13.26 -14.77
N SER A 123 5.57 -12.32 -15.37
CA SER A 123 6.86 -12.53 -16.06
C SER A 123 8.01 -11.87 -15.32
N LEU A 124 7.71 -10.87 -14.48
CA LEU A 124 8.68 -10.15 -13.66
C LEU A 124 8.10 -9.95 -12.26
N LEU A 125 8.91 -10.27 -11.25
CA LEU A 125 8.59 -10.01 -9.85
C LEU A 125 9.39 -8.81 -9.35
N VAL A 126 8.71 -7.86 -8.72
CA VAL A 126 9.29 -6.67 -8.11
C VAL A 126 8.93 -6.64 -6.65
N CYS A 127 9.92 -6.50 -5.78
CA CYS A 127 9.72 -6.37 -4.34
C CYS A 127 10.63 -5.32 -3.74
N ASP A 128 10.31 -4.87 -2.54
CA ASP A 128 11.21 -4.05 -1.75
C ASP A 128 12.43 -4.89 -1.30
N LEU A 129 13.59 -4.28 -1.25
CA LEU A 129 14.81 -4.92 -0.76
C LEU A 129 14.79 -5.17 0.76
N HIS A 130 13.97 -4.41 1.50
CA HIS A 130 13.88 -4.54 2.95
C HIS A 130 12.73 -5.46 3.35
N PRO A 131 12.99 -6.61 3.99
CA PRO A 131 11.96 -7.61 4.32
C PRO A 131 10.95 -7.13 5.37
N ASP A 132 11.37 -6.30 6.34
CA ASP A 132 10.61 -6.02 7.55
C ASP A 132 9.93 -4.64 7.57
N TYR A 133 10.36 -3.69 6.75
CA TYR A 133 9.92 -2.30 6.83
C TYR A 133 9.38 -1.76 5.51
N LEU A 134 8.53 -0.76 5.64
CA LEU A 134 8.04 0.10 4.57
C LEU A 134 9.18 0.47 3.61
N SER A 135 8.87 0.54 2.35
CA SER A 135 9.75 0.85 1.23
C SER A 135 10.88 1.81 1.60
N SER A 136 12.01 1.65 0.95
CA SER A 136 13.16 2.57 1.02
C SER A 136 12.77 4.04 0.94
N ALA A 137 11.68 4.39 0.27
CA ALA A 137 11.13 5.75 0.24
C ALA A 137 10.67 6.25 1.62
N GLY A 138 10.03 5.42 2.44
CA GLY A 138 9.66 5.80 3.81
C GLY A 138 10.88 6.11 4.68
N ARG A 139 11.93 5.30 4.54
CA ARG A 139 13.22 5.53 5.22
C ARG A 139 13.97 6.74 4.71
N LEU A 140 13.84 7.05 3.41
CA LEU A 140 14.37 8.28 2.86
C LEU A 140 13.73 9.50 3.54
N PHE A 141 12.41 9.52 3.68
CA PHE A 141 11.71 10.61 4.37
C PHE A 141 12.08 10.71 5.85
N ASP A 142 12.27 9.59 6.54
CA ASP A 142 12.76 9.57 7.92
C ASP A 142 14.17 10.20 8.00
N ALA A 143 15.07 9.78 7.10
CA ALA A 143 16.45 10.29 7.05
C ALA A 143 16.49 11.78 6.71
N VAL A 144 15.73 12.21 5.71
CA VAL A 144 15.64 13.63 5.31
C VAL A 144 15.06 14.46 6.44
N SER A 145 14.02 13.99 7.11
CA SER A 145 13.42 14.69 8.27
C SER A 145 14.40 14.89 9.40
N SER A 146 15.25 13.90 9.69
CA SER A 146 16.31 14.00 10.68
C SER A 146 17.43 14.95 10.21
N LEU A 147 17.90 14.86 8.97
CA LEU A 147 18.91 15.75 8.39
C LEU A 147 18.50 17.22 8.45
N LEU A 148 17.21 17.50 8.22
CA LEU A 148 16.66 18.85 8.32
C LEU A 148 16.33 19.28 9.76
N GLY A 149 16.57 18.44 10.76
CA GLY A 149 16.26 18.74 12.16
C GLY A 149 14.75 18.83 12.45
N VAL A 150 13.92 18.25 11.59
CA VAL A 150 12.45 18.28 11.70
C VAL A 150 11.94 17.24 12.70
N CYS A 151 12.51 16.05 12.66
CA CYS A 151 12.12 14.95 13.53
C CYS A 151 13.22 13.88 13.62
N ASP A 152 13.95 13.86 14.73
CA ASP A 152 15.00 12.85 14.99
C ASP A 152 14.46 11.58 15.63
N THR A 153 13.35 11.68 16.35
CA THR A 153 12.73 10.56 17.04
C THR A 153 11.22 10.58 16.80
N SER A 154 10.70 9.51 16.21
CA SER A 154 9.27 9.35 15.98
C SER A 154 8.61 8.67 17.17
N THR A 155 7.53 9.23 17.69
CA THR A 155 6.70 8.67 18.76
C THR A 155 5.59 7.75 18.23
N HIS A 156 5.26 7.89 16.94
CA HIS A 156 4.27 7.08 16.25
C HIS A 156 4.66 6.87 14.78
N GLN A 157 3.98 5.94 14.13
CA GLN A 157 4.27 5.57 12.74
C GLN A 157 4.06 6.76 11.79
N ALA A 158 5.03 6.99 10.89
CA ALA A 158 5.02 8.04 9.87
C ALA A 158 5.04 9.49 10.41
N GLU A 159 5.43 9.72 11.66
CA GLU A 159 5.51 11.07 12.22
C GLU A 159 6.51 11.96 11.45
N ALA A 160 7.71 11.45 11.19
CA ALA A 160 8.74 12.18 10.48
C ALA A 160 8.36 12.56 9.05
N PRO A 161 7.84 11.63 8.20
CA PRO A 161 7.32 11.98 6.89
C PRO A 161 6.19 13.00 6.90
N VAL A 162 5.25 12.90 7.83
CA VAL A 162 4.13 13.85 7.96
C VAL A 162 4.61 15.25 8.32
N LYS A 163 5.54 15.35 9.25
CA LYS A 163 6.14 16.65 9.62
C LYS A 163 6.93 17.24 8.44
N LEU A 164 7.63 16.41 7.69
CA LEU A 164 8.36 16.84 6.49
C LEU A 164 7.39 17.34 5.40
N GLU A 165 6.28 16.63 5.16
CA GLU A 165 5.25 17.03 4.22
C GLU A 165 4.64 18.40 4.56
N GLN A 166 4.45 18.71 5.85
CA GLN A 166 3.92 19.98 6.31
C GLN A 166 4.84 21.18 5.99
N LEU A 167 6.13 20.95 5.75
CA LEU A 167 7.11 21.95 5.36
C LEU A 167 7.19 22.13 3.84
N ALA A 168 6.61 21.20 3.06
CA ALA A 168 6.63 21.27 1.62
C ALA A 168 5.82 22.48 1.12
N SER A 169 6.36 23.19 0.15
CA SER A 169 5.72 24.33 -0.51
C SER A 169 5.66 24.07 -2.00
N ASP A 170 4.55 24.47 -2.63
CA ASP A 170 4.34 24.33 -4.07
C ASP A 170 5.16 25.33 -4.90
N GLU A 171 5.90 26.25 -4.25
CA GLU A 171 6.66 27.31 -4.91
C GLU A 171 7.95 26.79 -5.58
N HIS A 172 8.44 25.61 -5.20
CA HIS A 172 9.69 25.05 -5.68
C HIS A 172 9.45 23.89 -6.67
N GLN A 173 9.96 24.05 -7.89
CA GLN A 173 9.88 23.03 -8.93
C GLN A 173 11.22 22.29 -9.16
N SER A 174 12.21 22.51 -8.30
CA SER A 174 13.48 21.79 -8.35
C SER A 174 13.30 20.30 -8.00
N ARG A 175 14.13 19.45 -8.62
CA ARG A 175 14.06 18.00 -8.43
C ARG A 175 15.47 17.47 -8.23
N TYR A 176 15.61 16.54 -7.29
CA TYR A 176 16.82 15.75 -7.13
C TYR A 176 16.84 14.61 -8.14
N SER A 177 18.03 14.26 -8.62
CA SER A 177 18.21 13.12 -9.53
C SER A 177 18.08 11.79 -8.77
N VAL A 178 17.59 10.77 -9.47
CA VAL A 178 17.53 9.40 -8.97
C VAL A 178 18.35 8.53 -9.90
N LEU A 179 19.19 7.67 -9.35
CA LEU A 179 19.96 6.71 -10.14
C LEU A 179 19.15 5.41 -10.29
N ILE A 180 18.85 5.08 -11.55
CA ILE A 180 18.15 3.83 -11.88
C ILE A 180 19.20 2.86 -12.47
N GLU A 181 19.48 1.79 -11.75
CA GLU A 181 20.27 0.67 -12.21
C GLU A 181 19.37 -0.45 -12.72
N LYS A 182 19.96 -1.46 -13.40
CA LYS A 182 19.20 -2.52 -14.08
C LYS A 182 18.09 -3.17 -13.24
N VAL A 183 18.28 -3.28 -11.92
CA VAL A 183 17.36 -3.98 -11.00
C VAL A 183 17.11 -3.21 -9.70
N SER A 184 17.64 -2.01 -9.56
CA SER A 184 17.49 -1.21 -8.34
C SER A 184 17.36 0.28 -8.64
N ILE A 185 16.71 0.99 -7.73
CA ILE A 185 16.62 2.45 -7.74
C ILE A 185 17.42 2.93 -6.51
N SER A 186 18.48 3.70 -6.76
CA SER A 186 19.29 4.29 -5.71
C SER A 186 18.83 5.71 -5.41
N MET A 187 18.57 6.00 -4.14
CA MET A 187 18.23 7.32 -3.62
C MET A 187 19.46 8.09 -3.09
N CYS A 188 20.67 7.53 -3.22
CA CYS A 188 21.89 8.21 -2.79
C CYS A 188 22.05 9.61 -3.42
N PRO A 189 21.81 9.82 -4.72
CA PRO A 189 21.91 11.15 -5.33
C PRO A 189 20.93 12.16 -4.75
N VAL A 190 19.77 11.71 -4.26
CA VAL A 190 18.81 12.58 -3.57
C VAL A 190 19.37 13.06 -2.25
N LEU A 191 19.95 12.14 -1.45
CA LEU A 191 20.58 12.50 -0.17
C LEU A 191 21.81 13.39 -0.36
N GLU A 192 22.63 13.13 -1.36
CA GLU A 192 23.79 13.95 -1.71
C GLU A 192 23.36 15.37 -2.08
N GLY A 193 22.36 15.52 -2.95
CA GLY A 193 21.81 16.83 -3.33
C GLY A 193 21.22 17.61 -2.14
N ILE A 194 20.52 16.94 -1.24
CA ILE A 194 20.01 17.57 -0.01
C ILE A 194 21.17 18.06 0.89
N LEU A 195 22.22 17.25 1.03
CA LEU A 195 23.39 17.63 1.83
C LEU A 195 24.17 18.82 1.21
N GLU A 196 24.23 18.88 -0.12
CA GLU A 196 24.82 20.02 -0.85
C GLU A 196 24.01 21.30 -0.62
N ASP A 197 22.68 21.23 -0.71
CA ASP A 197 21.78 22.35 -0.47
C ASP A 197 21.83 22.84 1.00
N LEU A 198 22.04 21.93 1.96
CA LEU A 198 22.20 22.29 3.37
C LEU A 198 23.56 22.94 3.69
N ALA A 199 24.57 22.72 2.84
CA ALA A 199 25.92 23.28 3.02
C ALA A 199 26.09 24.64 2.32
N ALA A 200 25.15 25.03 1.47
CA ALA A 200 25.19 26.29 0.69
C ALA A 200 24.58 27.46 1.46
#